data_3bb5bf57c2e3991768de0bc1159fccde
#
_entry.id   3bb5bf57c2e3991768de0bc1159fccde
#
_cell.length_a   1.000
_cell.length_b   1.000
_cell.length_c   1.000
_cell.angle_alpha   90.00
_cell.angle_beta   90.00
_cell.angle_gamma   90.00
#
_symmetry.space_group_name_H-M   'P 1'
#
loop_
_entity.id
_entity.type
_entity.pdbx_description
1 polymer ?
#
loop_
_entity_poly.entity_id
_entity_poly.type
_entity_poly.pdbx_seq_one_letter_code
_entity_poly.pdbx_strand_id
1 'polypeptide(L)'
;VTSKAEHLESVQESETPYYAGLSLNEIQQFQQQGKWQDEGDRLLLPVPAEFSFAMNVDFLRSSPNECLFVVHKQEIYKALAVGHSRPLLRITQKEPSKIEVEFLGDSAPENDLERVAVAAYVSDWFDLGIDLLPFYKLASSDALLGHAVESFYGLRNMGIPDLFETLCWGILGQQINLGYAHTLKCRLTEAFGEYVDYEGERYWIFPTAERIAALTMSDLELMHMTVKKCEYILDAARLVASGELSKEKLLAAGGYKEAEKMLTRIRGIGPWTANYVLMRCLRIPTAFPIDDVGLHNVIRHLTGSTAKPTREELLKLAAGWSNWESYATFYLWRVLY
;
A
#
# COMPACT_ATOMS: atom_id res chain seq x y z
N VAL A 1 -25.42 -25.98 -2.83
CA VAL A 1 -24.71 -24.89 -2.10
C VAL A 1 -23.58 -25.48 -1.25
N THR A 2 -23.71 -26.67 -0.71
CA THR A 2 -22.71 -27.36 0.14
C THR A 2 -21.51 -27.94 -0.61
N SER A 3 -21.62 -28.26 -1.91
CA SER A 3 -20.54 -28.88 -2.72
C SER A 3 -19.44 -27.91 -3.20
N LYS A 4 -19.69 -26.58 -3.18
CA LYS A 4 -18.69 -25.58 -3.61
C LYS A 4 -17.74 -25.12 -2.48
N ALA A 5 -18.18 -25.20 -1.23
CA ALA A 5 -17.32 -24.85 -0.09
C ALA A 5 -16.18 -25.88 0.08
N GLU A 6 -16.47 -27.17 -0.14
CA GLU A 6 -15.48 -28.25 -0.04
C GLU A 6 -14.38 -28.21 -1.11
N HIS A 7 -14.64 -27.58 -2.28
CA HIS A 7 -13.63 -27.46 -3.34
C HIS A 7 -12.62 -26.33 -3.09
N LEU A 8 -12.93 -25.39 -2.21
CA LEU A 8 -12.05 -24.28 -1.84
C LEU A 8 -11.12 -24.62 -0.66
N GLU A 9 -11.42 -25.66 0.12
CA GLU A 9 -10.57 -26.11 1.23
C GLU A 9 -9.34 -26.93 0.78
N SER A 10 -9.25 -27.34 -0.49
CA SER A 10 -8.15 -28.18 -1.00
C SER A 10 -7.09 -27.42 -1.81
N VAL A 11 -7.02 -26.10 -1.73
CA VAL A 11 -5.86 -25.36 -2.25
C VAL A 11 -4.70 -25.70 -1.33
N GLN A 12 -3.74 -26.52 -1.78
CA GLN A 12 -2.49 -26.76 -1.07
C GLN A 12 -1.90 -25.42 -0.64
N GLU A 13 -1.71 -25.24 0.66
CA GLU A 13 -0.93 -24.11 1.19
C GLU A 13 0.41 -24.09 0.43
N SER A 14 0.78 -22.95 -0.12
CA SER A 14 2.07 -22.80 -0.78
C SER A 14 3.15 -23.16 0.23
N GLU A 15 4.13 -23.98 -0.15
CA GLU A 15 5.23 -24.35 0.74
C GLU A 15 6.08 -23.14 1.17
N THR A 16 5.91 -22.00 0.51
CA THR A 16 6.64 -20.76 0.80
C THR A 16 5.80 -19.87 1.72
N PRO A 17 6.26 -19.59 2.95
CA PRO A 17 5.53 -18.75 3.88
C PRO A 17 5.33 -17.33 3.32
N TYR A 18 4.12 -16.79 3.46
CA TYR A 18 3.77 -15.43 3.06
C TYR A 18 3.97 -14.47 4.24
N TYR A 19 4.55 -13.30 4.00
CA TYR A 19 4.88 -12.30 5.01
C TYR A 19 4.28 -10.93 4.66
N ALA A 20 2.98 -10.87 4.46
CA ALA A 20 2.25 -9.62 4.18
C ALA A 20 2.85 -8.82 3.00
N GLY A 21 3.32 -9.53 1.96
CA GLY A 21 3.94 -8.92 0.77
C GLY A 21 5.42 -8.55 0.92
N LEU A 22 6.04 -8.83 2.06
CA LEU A 22 7.49 -8.66 2.26
C LEU A 22 8.25 -9.92 1.88
N SER A 23 9.42 -9.74 1.28
CA SER A 23 10.38 -10.82 1.06
C SER A 23 11.22 -11.09 2.30
N LEU A 24 11.78 -12.30 2.39
CA LEU A 24 12.74 -12.65 3.46
C LEU A 24 13.94 -11.70 3.50
N ASN A 25 14.40 -11.23 2.33
CA ASN A 25 15.51 -10.29 2.25
C ASN A 25 15.14 -8.92 2.87
N GLU A 26 13.95 -8.39 2.57
CA GLU A 26 13.47 -7.14 3.19
C GLU A 26 13.37 -7.27 4.71
N ILE A 27 12.82 -8.38 5.20
CA ILE A 27 12.70 -8.68 6.64
C ILE A 27 14.09 -8.75 7.29
N GLN A 28 15.03 -9.49 6.70
CA GLN A 28 16.39 -9.60 7.22
C GLN A 28 17.14 -8.26 7.21
N GLN A 29 17.01 -7.48 6.14
CA GLN A 29 17.59 -6.13 6.07
C GLN A 29 17.02 -5.22 7.15
N PHE A 30 15.71 -5.25 7.37
CA PHE A 30 15.09 -4.50 8.45
C PHE A 30 15.60 -4.94 9.83
N GLN A 31 15.69 -6.24 10.07
CA GLN A 31 16.22 -6.80 11.32
C GLN A 31 17.65 -6.31 11.61
N GLN A 32 18.51 -6.30 10.58
CA GLN A 32 19.90 -5.85 10.71
C GLN A 32 20.04 -4.37 11.07
N GLN A 33 19.05 -3.54 10.71
CA GLN A 33 19.05 -2.12 11.09
C GLN A 33 18.87 -1.90 12.60
N GLY A 34 18.26 -2.86 13.32
CA GLY A 34 18.08 -2.80 14.76
C GLY A 34 17.20 -1.64 15.26
N LYS A 35 16.38 -1.07 14.37
CA LYS A 35 15.54 0.12 14.67
C LYS A 35 14.15 -0.28 15.15
N TRP A 36 14.07 -1.24 16.06
CA TRP A 36 12.82 -1.66 16.66
C TRP A 36 13.12 -2.40 17.96
N GLN A 37 12.14 -2.52 18.85
CA GLN A 37 12.24 -3.25 20.11
C GLN A 37 11.05 -4.18 20.26
N ASP A 38 11.27 -5.36 20.80
CA ASP A 38 10.25 -6.34 21.14
C ASP A 38 10.10 -6.40 22.66
N GLU A 39 8.89 -6.11 23.16
CA GLU A 39 8.54 -6.17 24.59
C GLU A 39 7.64 -7.37 24.91
N GLY A 40 7.47 -8.31 23.97
CA GLY A 40 6.66 -9.50 24.14
C GLY A 40 5.21 -9.28 23.70
N ASP A 41 4.44 -8.46 24.39
CA ASP A 41 3.04 -8.13 24.05
C ASP A 41 2.90 -7.05 22.97
N ARG A 42 4.00 -6.34 22.67
CA ARG A 42 4.05 -5.25 21.69
C ARG A 42 5.43 -5.06 21.09
N LEU A 43 5.45 -4.37 19.96
CA LEU A 43 6.65 -3.89 19.30
C LEU A 43 6.71 -2.37 19.37
N LEU A 44 7.91 -1.82 19.54
CA LEU A 44 8.16 -0.38 19.54
C LEU A 44 9.00 -0.02 18.32
N LEU A 45 8.49 0.88 17.49
CA LEU A 45 9.17 1.37 16.30
C LEU A 45 9.48 2.86 16.47
N PRO A 46 10.75 3.26 16.50
CA PRO A 46 11.12 4.67 16.53
C PRO A 46 10.67 5.36 15.26
N VAL A 47 10.27 6.61 15.40
CA VAL A 47 9.83 7.44 14.27
C VAL A 47 10.74 8.65 14.09
N PRO A 48 10.90 9.18 12.87
CA PRO A 48 11.62 10.43 12.63
C PRO A 48 11.01 11.60 13.42
N ALA A 49 11.85 12.59 13.74
CA ALA A 49 11.42 13.74 14.57
C ALA A 49 10.28 14.55 13.93
N GLU A 50 10.23 14.58 12.60
CA GLU A 50 9.20 15.26 11.82
C GLU A 50 7.93 14.42 11.62
N PHE A 51 7.88 13.18 12.11
CA PHE A 51 6.73 12.29 11.93
C PHE A 51 5.51 12.78 12.72
N SER A 52 4.35 12.83 12.09
CA SER A 52 3.07 13.12 12.74
C SER A 52 2.11 11.94 12.64
N PHE A 53 1.93 11.20 13.72
CA PHE A 53 0.97 10.09 13.73
C PHE A 53 -0.44 10.56 13.39
N ALA A 54 -0.86 11.70 13.93
CA ALA A 54 -2.18 12.27 13.69
C ALA A 54 -2.43 12.55 12.20
N MET A 55 -1.44 13.14 11.47
CA MET A 55 -1.56 13.39 10.04
C MET A 55 -1.72 12.09 9.24
N ASN A 56 -0.99 11.04 9.63
CA ASN A 56 -1.07 9.74 8.97
C ASN A 56 -2.40 9.02 9.28
N VAL A 57 -2.89 9.10 10.51
CA VAL A 57 -4.22 8.59 10.89
C VAL A 57 -5.34 9.31 10.13
N ASP A 58 -5.25 10.63 10.00
CA ASP A 58 -6.24 11.42 9.25
C ASP A 58 -6.25 11.07 7.75
N PHE A 59 -5.07 10.78 7.18
CA PHE A 59 -4.99 10.25 5.82
C PHE A 59 -5.70 8.90 5.71
N LEU A 60 -5.44 7.96 6.62
CA LEU A 60 -6.09 6.64 6.60
C LEU A 60 -7.60 6.75 6.78
N ARG A 61 -8.07 7.66 7.66
CA ARG A 61 -9.50 7.90 7.90
C ARG A 61 -10.23 8.49 6.69
N SER A 62 -9.52 9.14 5.77
CA SER A 62 -10.12 9.70 4.55
C SER A 62 -10.64 8.64 3.56
N SER A 63 -10.38 7.37 3.80
CA SER A 63 -10.86 6.23 3.01
C SER A 63 -12.05 5.54 3.71
N PRO A 64 -13.29 6.05 3.61
CA PRO A 64 -14.42 5.62 4.44
C PRO A 64 -14.88 4.18 4.18
N ASN A 65 -14.53 3.61 3.04
CA ASN A 65 -14.91 2.25 2.62
C ASN A 65 -13.70 1.29 2.64
N GLU A 66 -12.63 1.61 3.37
CA GLU A 66 -11.49 0.69 3.49
C GLU A 66 -11.85 -0.49 4.40
N CYS A 67 -11.47 -1.70 4.00
CA CYS A 67 -11.79 -2.93 4.71
C CYS A 67 -10.56 -3.62 5.36
N LEU A 68 -9.34 -3.22 4.98
CA LEU A 68 -8.12 -3.86 5.45
C LEU A 68 -7.56 -3.26 6.73
N PHE A 69 -8.15 -2.19 7.22
CA PHE A 69 -7.85 -1.60 8.52
C PHE A 69 -9.04 -0.77 9.01
N VAL A 70 -9.11 -0.59 10.31
CA VAL A 70 -10.12 0.23 10.98
C VAL A 70 -9.40 1.34 11.74
N VAL A 71 -9.89 2.58 11.61
CA VAL A 71 -9.38 3.72 12.38
C VAL A 71 -10.45 4.13 13.40
N HIS A 72 -10.12 3.98 14.68
CA HIS A 72 -10.97 4.45 15.78
C HIS A 72 -10.20 5.49 16.60
N LYS A 73 -10.67 6.75 16.61
CA LYS A 73 -9.94 7.89 17.21
C LYS A 73 -8.51 7.99 16.66
N GLN A 74 -7.49 7.85 17.48
CA GLN A 74 -6.06 7.84 17.14
C GLN A 74 -5.47 6.43 17.26
N GLU A 75 -6.24 5.42 16.98
CA GLU A 75 -5.84 4.01 16.99
C GLU A 75 -6.15 3.38 15.64
N ILE A 76 -5.25 2.56 15.16
CA ILE A 76 -5.40 1.82 13.91
C ILE A 76 -5.41 0.33 14.24
N TYR A 77 -6.42 -0.36 13.73
CA TYR A 77 -6.56 -1.81 13.87
C TYR A 77 -6.34 -2.46 12.51
N LYS A 78 -5.45 -3.45 12.45
CA LYS A 78 -5.11 -4.13 11.20
C LYS A 78 -4.70 -5.58 11.46
N ALA A 79 -5.33 -6.51 10.73
CA ALA A 79 -4.87 -7.89 10.69
C ALA A 79 -3.84 -8.09 9.57
N LEU A 80 -2.87 -8.97 9.81
CA LEU A 80 -1.84 -9.36 8.83
C LEU A 80 -1.76 -10.89 8.72
N ALA A 81 -1.27 -11.37 7.58
CA ALA A 81 -0.81 -12.74 7.42
C ALA A 81 0.72 -12.74 7.39
N VAL A 82 1.37 -13.32 8.37
CA VAL A 82 2.83 -13.43 8.46
C VAL A 82 3.21 -14.85 8.85
N GLY A 83 3.84 -15.58 7.92
CA GLY A 83 4.10 -16.99 8.11
C GLY A 83 2.82 -17.76 8.40
N HIS A 84 2.79 -18.47 9.51
CA HIS A 84 1.61 -19.20 9.98
C HIS A 84 0.70 -18.38 10.90
N SER A 85 1.14 -17.19 11.32
CA SER A 85 0.40 -16.32 12.24
C SER A 85 -0.54 -15.36 11.52
N ARG A 86 -1.62 -15.00 12.22
CA ARG A 86 -2.60 -13.98 11.78
C ARG A 86 -2.76 -12.93 12.89
N PRO A 87 -1.69 -12.14 13.16
CA PRO A 87 -1.75 -11.15 14.21
C PRO A 87 -2.76 -10.05 13.90
N LEU A 88 -3.57 -9.70 14.90
CA LEU A 88 -4.35 -8.48 14.93
C LEU A 88 -3.58 -7.41 15.68
N LEU A 89 -3.30 -6.32 15.02
CA LEU A 89 -2.49 -5.22 15.52
C LEU A 89 -3.39 -4.05 15.96
N ARG A 90 -3.05 -3.45 17.11
CA ARG A 90 -3.46 -2.10 17.48
C ARG A 90 -2.24 -1.20 17.43
N ILE A 91 -2.26 -0.20 16.54
CA ILE A 91 -1.14 0.73 16.34
C ILE A 91 -1.52 2.08 16.93
N THR A 92 -0.67 2.58 17.83
CA THR A 92 -0.88 3.83 18.57
C THR A 92 0.44 4.61 18.67
N GLN A 93 0.34 5.89 19.04
CA GLN A 93 1.50 6.68 19.46
C GLN A 93 1.22 7.30 20.84
N LYS A 94 1.87 6.78 21.89
CA LYS A 94 1.80 7.32 23.25
C LYS A 94 2.96 8.27 23.52
N GLU A 95 4.09 8.05 22.86
CA GLU A 95 5.29 8.89 22.97
C GLU A 95 5.65 9.47 21.59
N PRO A 96 6.10 10.74 21.50
CA PRO A 96 6.41 11.37 20.21
C PRO A 96 7.50 10.67 19.40
N SER A 97 8.39 9.93 20.05
CA SER A 97 9.59 9.32 19.42
C SER A 97 9.36 7.93 18.85
N LYS A 98 8.20 7.30 19.11
CA LYS A 98 7.94 5.92 18.68
C LYS A 98 6.44 5.65 18.50
N ILE A 99 6.10 4.72 17.64
CA ILE A 99 4.78 4.08 17.58
C ILE A 99 4.84 2.74 18.31
N GLU A 100 3.71 2.39 18.91
CA GLU A 100 3.50 1.11 19.58
C GLU A 100 2.59 0.24 18.72
N VAL A 101 2.97 -1.03 18.53
CA VAL A 101 2.23 -2.04 17.80
C VAL A 101 1.90 -3.16 18.77
N GLU A 102 0.71 -3.16 19.33
CA GLU A 102 0.24 -4.16 20.27
C GLU A 102 -0.43 -5.32 19.54
N PHE A 103 -0.21 -6.53 20.01
CA PHE A 103 -0.92 -7.72 19.55
C PHE A 103 -2.18 -7.91 20.37
N LEU A 104 -3.35 -7.97 19.70
CA LEU A 104 -4.65 -8.11 20.37
C LEU A 104 -5.09 -9.58 20.44
N GLY A 105 -5.72 -9.95 21.55
CA GLY A 105 -6.09 -11.34 21.81
C GLY A 105 -4.86 -12.26 21.88
N ASP A 106 -5.05 -13.52 21.53
CA ASP A 106 -3.96 -14.51 21.49
C ASP A 106 -3.32 -14.61 20.08
N SER A 107 -3.19 -13.46 19.39
CA SER A 107 -2.76 -13.41 17.99
C SER A 107 -1.26 -13.10 17.81
N ALA A 108 -0.50 -12.92 18.89
CA ALA A 108 0.92 -12.60 18.81
C ALA A 108 1.70 -13.71 18.09
N PRO A 109 2.58 -13.38 17.11
CA PRO A 109 3.42 -14.38 16.49
C PRO A 109 4.36 -15.05 17.49
N GLU A 110 4.52 -16.37 17.37
CA GLU A 110 5.32 -17.19 18.30
C GLU A 110 6.81 -17.13 18.00
N ASN A 111 7.18 -16.90 16.72
CA ASN A 111 8.58 -16.90 16.31
C ASN A 111 9.09 -15.49 15.97
N ASP A 112 10.40 -15.30 16.18
CA ASP A 112 11.07 -14.01 15.99
C ASP A 112 10.95 -13.48 14.55
N LEU A 113 11.01 -14.35 13.53
CA LEU A 113 10.96 -13.94 12.13
C LEU A 113 9.61 -13.29 11.78
N GLU A 114 8.51 -13.87 12.26
CA GLU A 114 7.17 -13.32 12.05
C GLU A 114 6.98 -12.00 12.80
N ARG A 115 7.58 -11.86 14.00
CA ARG A 115 7.58 -10.61 14.77
C ARG A 115 8.36 -9.51 14.06
N VAL A 116 9.55 -9.85 13.53
CA VAL A 116 10.32 -8.92 12.67
C VAL A 116 9.53 -8.53 11.42
N ALA A 117 8.83 -9.47 10.79
CA ALA A 117 8.02 -9.21 9.61
C ALA A 117 6.88 -8.21 9.91
N VAL A 118 6.22 -8.32 11.07
CA VAL A 118 5.22 -7.33 11.52
C VAL A 118 5.86 -5.95 11.68
N ALA A 119 7.01 -5.86 12.36
CA ALA A 119 7.72 -4.59 12.55
C ALA A 119 8.15 -3.98 11.20
N ALA A 120 8.70 -4.79 10.31
CA ALA A 120 9.10 -4.37 8.96
C ALA A 120 7.90 -3.89 8.13
N TYR A 121 6.77 -4.62 8.17
CA TYR A 121 5.53 -4.23 7.51
C TYR A 121 5.05 -2.86 7.97
N VAL A 122 4.96 -2.64 9.28
CA VAL A 122 4.49 -1.36 9.84
C VAL A 122 5.46 -0.24 9.49
N SER A 123 6.77 -0.49 9.55
CA SER A 123 7.79 0.49 9.13
C SER A 123 7.65 0.86 7.65
N ASP A 124 7.43 -0.10 6.76
CA ASP A 124 7.22 0.16 5.33
C ASP A 124 5.86 0.83 5.09
N TRP A 125 4.80 0.40 5.76
CA TRP A 125 3.46 0.99 5.63
C TRP A 125 3.47 2.50 5.92
N PHE A 126 4.17 2.91 7.00
CA PHE A 126 4.34 4.31 7.40
C PHE A 126 5.55 5.00 6.76
N ASP A 127 6.31 4.32 5.89
CA ASP A 127 7.53 4.85 5.25
C ASP A 127 8.51 5.49 6.24
N LEU A 128 8.77 4.79 7.35
CA LEU A 128 9.58 5.33 8.46
C LEU A 128 11.07 5.43 8.14
N GLY A 129 11.53 4.77 7.08
CA GLY A 129 12.93 4.71 6.68
C GLY A 129 13.44 5.97 5.96
N ILE A 130 12.55 6.85 5.51
CA ILE A 130 12.90 8.01 4.68
C ILE A 130 13.08 9.27 5.54
N ASP A 131 14.19 9.97 5.36
CA ASP A 131 14.40 11.33 5.88
C ASP A 131 13.68 12.35 4.98
N LEU A 132 12.66 13.05 5.49
CA LEU A 132 11.88 14.05 4.76
C LEU A 132 12.42 15.48 4.89
N LEU A 133 13.45 15.73 5.67
CA LEU A 133 13.98 17.08 5.82
C LEU A 133 14.46 17.69 4.47
N PRO A 134 15.13 16.92 3.58
CA PRO A 134 15.46 17.42 2.25
C PRO A 134 14.23 17.73 1.38
N PHE A 135 13.18 16.92 1.48
CA PHE A 135 11.91 17.19 0.78
C PHE A 135 11.27 18.49 1.28
N TYR A 136 11.18 18.69 2.59
CA TYR A 136 10.62 19.91 3.17
C TYR A 136 11.40 21.15 2.79
N LYS A 137 12.73 21.05 2.75
CA LYS A 137 13.59 22.15 2.28
C LYS A 137 13.33 22.51 0.82
N LEU A 138 13.15 21.51 -0.04
CA LEU A 138 12.80 21.74 -1.45
C LEU A 138 11.41 22.34 -1.55
N ALA A 139 10.42 21.73 -0.90
CA ALA A 139 9.01 22.08 -0.99
C ALA A 139 8.70 23.49 -0.44
N SER A 140 9.44 23.95 0.59
CA SER A 140 9.22 25.27 1.19
C SER A 140 9.41 26.44 0.25
N SER A 141 10.17 26.25 -0.84
CA SER A 141 10.40 27.26 -1.89
C SER A 141 9.54 27.03 -3.14
N ASP A 142 8.80 25.94 -3.21
CA ASP A 142 7.95 25.59 -4.34
C ASP A 142 6.55 26.22 -4.21
N ALA A 143 6.08 26.87 -5.27
CA ALA A 143 4.80 27.59 -5.24
C ALA A 143 3.57 26.70 -5.04
N LEU A 144 3.63 25.42 -5.40
CA LEU A 144 2.52 24.47 -5.25
C LEU A 144 2.65 23.64 -3.95
N LEU A 145 3.87 23.23 -3.60
CA LEU A 145 4.11 22.34 -2.46
C LEU A 145 4.21 23.08 -1.12
N GLY A 146 4.61 24.35 -1.10
CA GLY A 146 4.87 25.08 0.15
C GLY A 146 3.69 25.03 1.10
N HIS A 147 2.49 25.37 0.63
CA HIS A 147 1.27 25.31 1.44
C HIS A 147 0.87 23.88 1.85
N ALA A 148 1.04 22.91 0.94
CA ALA A 148 0.73 21.50 1.25
C ALA A 148 1.66 20.96 2.34
N VAL A 149 2.95 21.30 2.29
CA VAL A 149 3.92 20.86 3.31
C VAL A 149 3.66 21.52 4.67
N GLU A 150 3.29 22.81 4.71
CA GLU A 150 2.89 23.46 5.96
C GLU A 150 1.65 22.81 6.58
N SER A 151 0.63 22.51 5.75
CA SER A 151 -0.64 21.95 6.19
C SER A 151 -0.54 20.49 6.64
N PHE A 152 0.34 19.72 6.01
CA PHE A 152 0.44 18.26 6.21
C PHE A 152 1.83 17.84 6.72
N TYR A 153 2.52 18.71 7.47
CA TYR A 153 3.83 18.41 8.00
C TYR A 153 3.83 17.11 8.82
N GLY A 154 4.76 16.23 8.53
CA GLY A 154 4.87 14.92 9.18
C GLY A 154 4.02 13.81 8.54
N LEU A 155 3.27 14.11 7.47
CA LEU A 155 2.60 13.09 6.66
C LEU A 155 3.63 12.25 5.90
N ARG A 156 3.43 10.94 5.89
CA ARG A 156 4.25 9.98 5.14
C ARG A 156 3.52 9.51 3.89
N ASN A 157 4.27 9.14 2.86
CA ASN A 157 3.71 8.44 1.71
C ASN A 157 3.28 7.04 2.13
N MET A 158 2.08 6.93 2.74
CA MET A 158 1.55 5.67 3.26
C MET A 158 1.57 4.59 2.18
N GLY A 159 2.20 3.45 2.47
CA GLY A 159 2.43 2.39 1.50
C GLY A 159 1.30 1.38 1.34
N ILE A 160 1.52 0.52 0.36
CA ILE A 160 0.84 -0.76 0.22
C ILE A 160 1.97 -1.78 0.01
N PRO A 161 2.50 -2.38 1.11
CA PRO A 161 3.70 -3.21 1.03
C PRO A 161 3.56 -4.44 0.13
N ASP A 162 2.35 -4.97 -0.04
CA ASP A 162 2.08 -6.10 -0.91
C ASP A 162 1.94 -5.67 -2.38
N LEU A 163 2.75 -6.30 -3.25
CA LEU A 163 2.75 -6.03 -4.68
C LEU A 163 1.43 -6.41 -5.34
N PHE A 164 0.86 -7.56 -4.96
CA PHE A 164 -0.37 -8.04 -5.57
C PHE A 164 -1.57 -7.17 -5.16
N GLU A 165 -1.67 -6.78 -3.88
CA GLU A 165 -2.70 -5.84 -3.42
C GLU A 165 -2.60 -4.51 -4.19
N THR A 166 -1.37 -4.00 -4.39
CA THR A 166 -1.15 -2.73 -5.10
C THR A 166 -1.55 -2.81 -6.57
N LEU A 167 -1.22 -3.92 -7.25
CA LEU A 167 -1.65 -4.19 -8.63
C LEU A 167 -3.17 -4.27 -8.72
N CYS A 168 -3.81 -5.03 -7.83
CA CYS A 168 -5.26 -5.15 -7.76
C CYS A 168 -5.92 -3.78 -7.55
N TRP A 169 -5.42 -2.96 -6.63
CA TRP A 169 -5.92 -1.61 -6.42
C TRP A 169 -5.85 -0.76 -7.70
N GLY A 170 -4.69 -0.79 -8.39
CA GLY A 170 -4.51 -0.07 -9.65
C GLY A 170 -5.45 -0.54 -10.77
N ILE A 171 -5.75 -1.85 -10.85
CA ILE A 171 -6.69 -2.42 -11.81
C ILE A 171 -8.14 -2.08 -11.45
N LEU A 172 -8.51 -2.25 -10.18
CA LEU A 172 -9.87 -1.98 -9.68
C LEU A 172 -10.26 -0.51 -9.88
N GLY A 173 -9.34 0.43 -9.66
CA GLY A 173 -9.57 1.86 -9.78
C GLY A 173 -9.74 2.38 -11.22
N GLN A 174 -9.44 1.57 -12.25
CA GLN A 174 -9.52 2.03 -13.64
C GLN A 174 -10.94 2.44 -14.04
N GLN A 175 -11.08 3.67 -14.55
CA GLN A 175 -12.31 4.21 -15.15
C GLN A 175 -13.54 4.19 -14.24
N ILE A 176 -13.37 4.23 -12.94
CA ILE A 176 -14.44 4.33 -11.94
C ILE A 176 -14.07 5.36 -10.86
N ASN A 177 -15.04 5.79 -10.05
CA ASN A 177 -14.74 6.62 -8.90
C ASN A 177 -14.12 5.83 -7.76
N LEU A 178 -13.41 6.52 -6.88
CA LEU A 178 -12.65 5.95 -5.77
C LEU A 178 -13.53 5.13 -4.81
N GLY A 179 -14.73 5.62 -4.47
CA GLY A 179 -15.63 4.91 -3.56
C GLY A 179 -16.07 3.55 -4.12
N TYR A 180 -16.35 3.45 -5.43
CA TYR A 180 -16.68 2.17 -6.05
C TYR A 180 -15.45 1.24 -6.17
N ALA A 181 -14.26 1.80 -6.37
CA ALA A 181 -13.02 1.01 -6.33
C ALA A 181 -12.82 0.34 -4.97
N HIS A 182 -13.03 1.07 -3.85
CA HIS A 182 -13.04 0.50 -2.51
C HIS A 182 -14.10 -0.60 -2.35
N THR A 183 -15.31 -0.38 -2.84
CA THR A 183 -16.38 -1.40 -2.80
C THR A 183 -15.95 -2.69 -3.51
N LEU A 184 -15.29 -2.60 -4.66
CA LEU A 184 -14.79 -3.78 -5.39
C LEU A 184 -13.63 -4.46 -4.64
N LYS A 185 -12.73 -3.68 -4.04
CA LYS A 185 -11.66 -4.21 -3.19
C LYS A 185 -12.21 -4.98 -2.00
N CYS A 186 -13.19 -4.42 -1.29
CA CYS A 186 -13.84 -5.10 -0.16
C CYS A 186 -14.53 -6.39 -0.59
N ARG A 187 -15.29 -6.39 -1.69
CA ARG A 187 -15.92 -7.61 -2.20
C ARG A 187 -14.89 -8.71 -2.51
N LEU A 188 -13.79 -8.35 -3.14
CA LEU A 188 -12.71 -9.29 -3.44
C LEU A 188 -12.10 -9.85 -2.15
N THR A 189 -11.86 -8.98 -1.16
CA THR A 189 -11.31 -9.35 0.13
C THR A 189 -12.26 -10.24 0.93
N GLU A 190 -13.54 -9.87 1.04
CA GLU A 190 -14.56 -10.64 1.76
C GLU A 190 -14.84 -12.01 1.14
N ALA A 191 -14.71 -12.12 -0.19
CA ALA A 191 -14.96 -13.37 -0.90
C ALA A 191 -13.79 -14.35 -0.84
N PHE A 192 -12.55 -13.86 -0.85
CA PHE A 192 -11.36 -14.68 -1.07
C PHE A 192 -10.23 -14.46 -0.07
N GLY A 193 -10.31 -13.41 0.75
CA GLY A 193 -9.34 -13.13 1.80
C GLY A 193 -9.58 -13.94 3.06
N GLU A 194 -8.76 -13.66 4.07
CA GLU A 194 -8.89 -14.21 5.42
C GLU A 194 -9.35 -13.10 6.38
N TYR A 195 -9.70 -13.48 7.61
CA TYR A 195 -10.02 -12.50 8.64
C TYR A 195 -9.68 -13.00 10.04
N VAL A 196 -9.57 -12.07 10.96
CA VAL A 196 -9.46 -12.32 12.40
C VAL A 196 -10.72 -11.77 13.06
N ASP A 197 -11.42 -12.59 13.85
CA ASP A 197 -12.55 -12.15 14.67
C ASP A 197 -12.02 -11.64 16.03
N TYR A 198 -12.39 -10.41 16.40
CA TYR A 198 -12.04 -9.85 17.70
C TYR A 198 -13.16 -8.92 18.19
N GLU A 199 -13.65 -9.13 19.41
CA GLU A 199 -14.72 -8.34 20.04
C GLU A 199 -16.00 -8.20 19.19
N GLY A 200 -16.30 -9.22 18.36
CA GLY A 200 -17.48 -9.26 17.49
C GLY A 200 -17.33 -8.57 16.14
N GLU A 201 -16.16 -8.02 15.86
CA GLU A 201 -15.80 -7.38 14.59
C GLU A 201 -14.82 -8.26 13.79
N ARG A 202 -14.87 -8.15 12.45
CA ARG A 202 -13.97 -8.85 11.53
C ARG A 202 -12.91 -7.90 10.99
N TYR A 203 -11.65 -8.33 11.11
CA TYR A 203 -10.50 -7.63 10.58
C TYR A 203 -9.94 -8.41 9.40
N TRP A 204 -10.15 -7.88 8.21
CA TRP A 204 -9.87 -8.58 6.97
C TRP A 204 -8.40 -8.47 6.56
N ILE A 205 -7.93 -9.55 5.89
CA ILE A 205 -6.61 -9.67 5.27
C ILE A 205 -6.84 -9.86 3.76
N PHE A 206 -6.11 -9.12 2.93
CA PHE A 206 -6.23 -9.23 1.48
C PHE A 206 -5.83 -10.62 1.00
N PRO A 207 -6.53 -11.19 -0.01
CA PRO A 207 -6.19 -12.51 -0.52
C PRO A 207 -4.80 -12.53 -1.17
N THR A 208 -4.05 -13.61 -0.99
CA THR A 208 -2.75 -13.78 -1.64
C THR A 208 -2.88 -13.97 -3.15
N ALA A 209 -1.78 -13.74 -3.87
CA ALA A 209 -1.73 -13.97 -5.32
C ALA A 209 -2.01 -15.43 -5.67
N GLU A 210 -1.51 -16.38 -4.88
CA GLU A 210 -1.73 -17.82 -5.05
C GLU A 210 -3.21 -18.17 -4.93
N ARG A 211 -3.89 -17.60 -3.93
CA ARG A 211 -5.33 -17.81 -3.72
C ARG A 211 -6.14 -17.35 -4.93
N ILE A 212 -5.85 -16.17 -5.46
CA ILE A 212 -6.55 -15.63 -6.63
C ILE A 212 -6.14 -16.35 -7.92
N ALA A 213 -4.86 -16.73 -8.10
CA ALA A 213 -4.39 -17.46 -9.27
C ALA A 213 -5.07 -18.82 -9.46
N ALA A 214 -5.52 -19.45 -8.37
CA ALA A 214 -6.24 -20.72 -8.38
C ALA A 214 -7.73 -20.58 -8.78
N LEU A 215 -8.26 -19.35 -8.88
CA LEU A 215 -9.65 -19.10 -9.24
C LEU A 215 -9.89 -19.17 -10.75
N THR A 216 -11.16 -19.34 -11.11
CA THR A 216 -11.66 -19.23 -12.48
C THR A 216 -12.26 -17.85 -12.76
N MET A 217 -12.50 -17.54 -14.03
CA MET A 217 -13.22 -16.33 -14.41
C MET A 217 -14.61 -16.26 -13.76
N SER A 218 -15.32 -17.39 -13.69
CA SER A 218 -16.67 -17.46 -13.12
C SER A 218 -16.71 -17.09 -11.64
N ASP A 219 -15.63 -17.34 -10.89
CA ASP A 219 -15.55 -16.98 -9.47
C ASP A 219 -15.44 -15.46 -9.30
N LEU A 220 -14.68 -14.77 -10.17
CA LEU A 220 -14.49 -13.32 -10.13
C LEU A 220 -15.68 -12.54 -10.74
N GLU A 221 -16.43 -13.10 -11.68
CA GLU A 221 -17.63 -12.46 -12.25
C GLU A 221 -18.68 -12.16 -11.19
N LEU A 222 -18.77 -12.97 -10.12
CA LEU A 222 -19.66 -12.74 -8.99
C LEU A 222 -19.34 -11.45 -8.21
N MET A 223 -18.16 -10.86 -8.38
CA MET A 223 -17.76 -9.62 -7.73
C MET A 223 -18.31 -8.36 -8.42
N HIS A 224 -19.10 -8.51 -9.48
CA HIS A 224 -19.65 -7.40 -10.28
C HIS A 224 -18.57 -6.47 -10.87
N MET A 225 -17.44 -7.05 -11.25
CA MET A 225 -16.39 -6.39 -12.02
C MET A 225 -16.61 -6.60 -13.51
N THR A 226 -16.00 -5.76 -14.33
CA THR A 226 -15.96 -6.03 -15.78
C THR A 226 -15.09 -7.24 -16.08
N VAL A 227 -15.43 -7.98 -17.14
CA VAL A 227 -14.65 -9.14 -17.61
C VAL A 227 -13.15 -8.81 -17.74
N LYS A 228 -12.83 -7.63 -18.29
CA LYS A 228 -11.43 -7.19 -18.41
C LYS A 228 -10.71 -7.05 -17.08
N LYS A 229 -11.37 -6.50 -16.05
CA LYS A 229 -10.77 -6.40 -14.71
C LYS A 229 -10.51 -7.78 -14.11
N CYS A 230 -11.46 -8.71 -14.27
CA CYS A 230 -11.29 -10.09 -13.82
C CYS A 230 -10.09 -10.76 -14.51
N GLU A 231 -9.97 -10.64 -15.85
CA GLU A 231 -8.83 -11.14 -16.61
C GLU A 231 -7.51 -10.54 -16.12
N TYR A 232 -7.44 -9.21 -15.94
CA TYR A 232 -6.21 -8.54 -15.51
C TYR A 232 -5.78 -8.92 -14.08
N ILE A 233 -6.74 -9.09 -13.17
CA ILE A 233 -6.46 -9.55 -11.81
C ILE A 233 -5.94 -10.99 -11.81
N LEU A 234 -6.55 -11.90 -12.59
CA LEU A 234 -6.08 -13.27 -12.72
C LEU A 234 -4.68 -13.35 -13.37
N ASP A 235 -4.43 -12.57 -14.42
CA ASP A 235 -3.12 -12.51 -15.08
C ASP A 235 -2.05 -11.98 -14.10
N ALA A 236 -2.33 -10.91 -13.37
CA ALA A 236 -1.45 -10.36 -12.34
C ALA A 236 -1.18 -11.38 -11.22
N ALA A 237 -2.23 -12.05 -10.72
CA ALA A 237 -2.12 -13.08 -9.70
C ALA A 237 -1.19 -14.23 -10.12
N ARG A 238 -1.35 -14.72 -11.33
CA ARG A 238 -0.52 -15.81 -11.89
C ARG A 238 0.94 -15.40 -12.02
N LEU A 239 1.22 -14.18 -12.49
CA LEU A 239 2.59 -13.67 -12.62
C LEU A 239 3.27 -13.51 -11.27
N VAL A 240 2.54 -13.06 -10.24
CA VAL A 240 3.09 -12.92 -8.88
C VAL A 240 3.25 -14.29 -8.23
N ALA A 241 2.23 -15.16 -8.27
CA ALA A 241 2.27 -16.49 -7.70
C ALA A 241 3.34 -17.40 -8.31
N SER A 242 3.60 -17.28 -9.62
CA SER A 242 4.70 -18.01 -10.28
C SER A 242 6.08 -17.42 -10.01
N GLY A 243 6.16 -16.28 -9.36
CA GLY A 243 7.40 -15.51 -9.15
C GLY A 243 7.96 -14.89 -10.45
N GLU A 244 7.22 -14.91 -11.56
CA GLU A 244 7.62 -14.19 -12.78
C GLU A 244 7.68 -12.69 -12.55
N LEU A 245 6.79 -12.17 -11.71
CA LEU A 245 6.78 -10.79 -11.22
C LEU A 245 6.97 -10.76 -9.70
N SER A 246 7.98 -10.02 -9.22
CA SER A 246 8.20 -9.79 -7.80
C SER A 246 8.79 -8.41 -7.54
N LYS A 247 8.75 -7.94 -6.28
CA LYS A 247 9.38 -6.67 -5.87
C LYS A 247 10.87 -6.68 -6.17
N GLU A 248 11.57 -7.78 -5.86
CA GLU A 248 13.00 -7.94 -6.09
C GLU A 248 13.35 -7.80 -7.57
N LYS A 249 12.58 -8.44 -8.46
CA LYS A 249 12.80 -8.34 -9.91
C LYS A 249 12.59 -6.92 -10.42
N LEU A 250 11.58 -6.23 -9.92
CA LEU A 250 11.32 -4.84 -10.27
C LEU A 250 12.43 -3.91 -9.76
N LEU A 251 12.89 -4.10 -8.53
CA LEU A 251 14.00 -3.32 -7.96
C LEU A 251 15.34 -3.61 -8.65
N ALA A 252 15.55 -4.86 -9.10
CA ALA A 252 16.74 -5.27 -9.85
C ALA A 252 16.70 -4.91 -11.35
N ALA A 253 15.63 -4.28 -11.85
CA ALA A 253 15.44 -4.00 -13.27
C ALA A 253 16.44 -2.99 -13.88
N GLY A 254 17.30 -2.37 -13.07
CA GLY A 254 18.27 -1.37 -13.52
C GLY A 254 17.77 0.07 -13.48
N GLY A 255 16.69 0.33 -12.74
CA GLY A 255 16.19 1.66 -12.44
C GLY A 255 14.71 1.85 -12.76
N TYR A 256 14.21 3.03 -12.40
CA TYR A 256 12.80 3.41 -12.50
C TYR A 256 12.18 3.12 -13.88
N LYS A 257 12.83 3.54 -14.97
CA LYS A 257 12.30 3.39 -16.33
C LYS A 257 12.21 1.93 -16.78
N GLU A 258 13.14 1.11 -16.37
CA GLU A 258 13.11 -0.32 -16.71
C GLU A 258 12.03 -1.06 -15.90
N ALA A 259 11.86 -0.72 -14.61
CA ALA A 259 10.76 -1.23 -13.79
C ALA A 259 9.39 -0.81 -14.35
N GLU A 260 9.22 0.45 -14.76
CA GLU A 260 8.01 0.94 -15.44
C GLU A 260 7.71 0.15 -16.71
N LYS A 261 8.73 -0.12 -17.56
CA LYS A 261 8.59 -0.93 -18.76
C LYS A 261 8.21 -2.39 -18.45
N MET A 262 8.77 -2.97 -17.39
CA MET A 262 8.40 -4.33 -16.99
C MET A 262 6.91 -4.39 -16.62
N LEU A 263 6.45 -3.46 -15.80
CA LEU A 263 5.04 -3.38 -15.39
C LEU A 263 4.10 -3.12 -16.57
N THR A 264 4.44 -2.19 -17.45
CA THR A 264 3.57 -1.82 -18.59
C THR A 264 3.49 -2.86 -19.69
N ARG A 265 4.34 -3.91 -19.69
CA ARG A 265 4.20 -5.09 -20.56
C ARG A 265 3.08 -6.02 -20.11
N ILE A 266 2.65 -5.91 -18.87
CA ILE A 266 1.57 -6.72 -18.29
C ILE A 266 0.24 -6.19 -18.84
N ARG A 267 -0.56 -7.07 -19.41
CA ARG A 267 -1.88 -6.72 -19.93
C ARG A 267 -2.74 -6.08 -18.84
N GLY A 268 -3.28 -4.90 -19.10
CA GLY A 268 -4.09 -4.15 -18.15
C GLY A 268 -3.32 -3.22 -17.22
N ILE A 269 -2.00 -3.22 -17.24
CA ILE A 269 -1.16 -2.31 -16.48
C ILE A 269 -0.68 -1.19 -17.39
N GLY A 270 -1.30 -0.01 -17.27
CA GLY A 270 -0.89 1.19 -17.97
C GLY A 270 0.17 1.99 -17.20
N PRO A 271 0.69 3.09 -17.81
CA PRO A 271 1.70 3.93 -17.16
C PRO A 271 1.27 4.47 -15.79
N TRP A 272 -0.01 4.84 -15.62
CA TRP A 272 -0.53 5.30 -14.34
C TRP A 272 -0.44 4.21 -13.27
N THR A 273 -0.96 3.00 -13.57
CA THR A 273 -0.90 1.86 -12.62
C THR A 273 0.53 1.48 -12.30
N ALA A 274 1.42 1.44 -13.31
CA ALA A 274 2.83 1.15 -13.11
C ALA A 274 3.48 2.16 -12.15
N ASN A 275 3.27 3.45 -12.38
CA ASN A 275 3.82 4.50 -11.50
C ASN A 275 3.23 4.48 -10.10
N TYR A 276 1.94 4.14 -9.96
CA TYR A 276 1.32 3.94 -8.66
C TYR A 276 1.97 2.80 -7.87
N VAL A 277 2.23 1.66 -8.53
CA VAL A 277 2.95 0.52 -7.92
C VAL A 277 4.37 0.93 -7.50
N LEU A 278 5.11 1.60 -8.39
CA LEU A 278 6.47 2.07 -8.10
C LEU A 278 6.52 3.05 -6.93
N MET A 279 5.51 3.90 -6.80
CA MET A 279 5.38 4.89 -5.73
C MET A 279 4.95 4.27 -4.40
N ARG A 280 3.85 3.45 -4.40
CA ARG A 280 3.18 3.03 -3.17
C ARG A 280 3.67 1.69 -2.64
N CYS A 281 4.19 0.81 -3.51
CA CYS A 281 4.72 -0.50 -3.13
C CYS A 281 6.25 -0.52 -3.09
N LEU A 282 6.91 -0.04 -4.15
CA LEU A 282 8.36 -0.09 -4.25
C LEU A 282 9.07 1.13 -3.66
N ARG A 283 8.37 2.15 -3.23
CA ARG A 283 8.91 3.36 -2.60
C ARG A 283 9.90 4.12 -3.47
N ILE A 284 9.78 4.02 -4.80
CA ILE A 284 10.68 4.73 -5.72
C ILE A 284 10.38 6.23 -5.69
N PRO A 285 11.33 7.07 -5.25
CA PRO A 285 11.07 8.49 -5.03
C PRO A 285 10.81 9.27 -6.32
N THR A 286 11.33 8.78 -7.45
CA THR A 286 11.17 9.37 -8.80
C THR A 286 9.93 8.85 -9.55
N ALA A 287 9.12 7.96 -8.95
CA ALA A 287 7.88 7.50 -9.57
C ALA A 287 6.88 8.65 -9.65
N PHE A 288 6.39 8.91 -10.86
CA PHE A 288 5.53 10.05 -11.15
C PHE A 288 4.34 9.64 -12.00
N PRO A 289 3.15 9.48 -11.41
CA PRO A 289 1.94 9.15 -12.15
C PRO A 289 1.41 10.39 -12.89
N ILE A 290 2.16 10.82 -13.92
CA ILE A 290 1.93 12.08 -14.67
C ILE A 290 0.53 12.17 -15.27
N ASP A 291 -0.12 11.05 -15.56
CA ASP A 291 -1.47 10.99 -16.15
C ASP A 291 -2.56 10.94 -15.07
N ASP A 292 -2.22 11.15 -13.78
CA ASP A 292 -3.16 11.08 -12.67
C ASP A 292 -4.15 12.24 -12.68
N VAL A 293 -5.45 11.89 -12.70
CA VAL A 293 -6.54 12.87 -12.74
C VAL A 293 -6.61 13.69 -11.46
N GLY A 294 -6.33 13.07 -10.30
CA GLY A 294 -6.28 13.75 -9.01
C GLY A 294 -5.19 14.81 -8.99
N LEU A 295 -3.98 14.45 -9.42
CA LEU A 295 -2.87 15.40 -9.56
C LEU A 295 -3.21 16.58 -10.49
N HIS A 296 -3.82 16.29 -11.65
CA HIS A 296 -4.23 17.35 -12.58
C HIS A 296 -5.26 18.29 -11.96
N ASN A 297 -6.23 17.76 -11.21
CA ASN A 297 -7.26 18.56 -10.55
C ASN A 297 -6.65 19.45 -9.46
N VAL A 298 -5.72 18.93 -8.68
CA VAL A 298 -5.03 19.71 -7.63
C VAL A 298 -4.21 20.83 -8.25
N ILE A 299 -3.44 20.58 -9.30
CA ILE A 299 -2.64 21.60 -9.97
C ILE A 299 -3.56 22.69 -10.55
N ARG A 300 -4.67 22.32 -11.18
CA ARG A 300 -5.66 23.29 -11.64
C ARG A 300 -6.22 24.16 -10.52
N HIS A 301 -6.56 23.53 -9.40
CA HIS A 301 -7.07 24.24 -8.22
C HIS A 301 -6.05 25.24 -7.68
N LEU A 302 -4.82 24.82 -7.48
CA LEU A 302 -3.76 25.67 -6.92
C LEU A 302 -3.31 26.80 -7.88
N THR A 303 -3.35 26.55 -9.19
CA THR A 303 -2.97 27.58 -10.19
C THR A 303 -4.12 28.48 -10.61
N GLY A 304 -5.37 28.18 -10.21
CA GLY A 304 -6.55 28.86 -10.69
C GLY A 304 -6.86 28.63 -12.18
N SER A 305 -6.21 27.64 -12.82
CA SER A 305 -6.40 27.36 -14.24
C SER A 305 -7.74 26.66 -14.50
N THR A 306 -8.43 27.03 -15.58
CA THR A 306 -9.62 26.32 -16.07
C THR A 306 -9.27 25.15 -16.97
N ALA A 307 -8.08 25.16 -17.58
CA ALA A 307 -7.61 24.10 -18.48
C ALA A 307 -6.85 22.99 -17.71
N LYS A 308 -6.94 21.77 -18.24
CA LYS A 308 -6.10 20.66 -17.77
C LYS A 308 -4.63 20.98 -18.08
N PRO A 309 -3.70 20.77 -17.11
CA PRO A 309 -2.28 20.96 -17.38
C PRO A 309 -1.80 20.02 -18.51
N THR A 310 -0.97 20.55 -19.39
CA THR A 310 -0.33 19.78 -20.45
C THR A 310 0.77 18.90 -19.87
N ARG A 311 1.15 17.86 -20.60
CA ARG A 311 2.26 16.99 -20.19
C ARG A 311 3.58 17.77 -20.05
N GLU A 312 3.82 18.78 -20.91
CA GLU A 312 5.00 19.62 -20.85
C GLU A 312 5.04 20.48 -19.58
N GLU A 313 3.91 21.08 -19.20
CA GLU A 313 3.78 21.83 -17.95
C GLU A 313 4.00 20.94 -16.73
N LEU A 314 3.45 19.73 -16.72
CA LEU A 314 3.67 18.76 -15.64
C LEU A 314 5.13 18.35 -15.52
N LEU A 315 5.82 18.08 -16.62
CA LEU A 315 7.25 17.75 -16.62
C LEU A 315 8.10 18.91 -16.14
N LYS A 316 7.73 20.16 -16.49
CA LYS A 316 8.42 21.35 -16.01
C LYS A 316 8.24 21.53 -14.49
N LEU A 317 7.05 21.29 -13.96
CA LEU A 317 6.82 21.29 -12.51
C LEU A 317 7.62 20.18 -11.83
N ALA A 318 7.56 18.95 -12.34
CA ALA A 318 8.25 17.79 -11.77
C ALA A 318 9.79 17.96 -11.77
N ALA A 319 10.34 18.72 -12.70
CA ALA A 319 11.77 19.04 -12.69
C ALA A 319 12.20 19.79 -11.41
N GLY A 320 11.29 20.58 -10.81
CA GLY A 320 11.49 21.20 -9.50
C GLY A 320 11.41 20.23 -8.32
N TRP A 321 10.87 19.04 -8.52
CA TRP A 321 10.65 18.01 -7.50
C TRP A 321 11.62 16.82 -7.63
N SER A 322 12.68 16.97 -8.41
CA SER A 322 13.61 15.88 -8.74
C SER A 322 14.02 15.06 -7.52
N ASN A 323 13.89 13.74 -7.64
CA ASN A 323 14.04 12.72 -6.59
C ASN A 323 12.95 12.74 -5.47
N TRP A 324 11.89 13.55 -5.64
CA TRP A 324 10.78 13.64 -4.69
C TRP A 324 9.42 13.66 -5.39
N GLU A 325 9.35 13.28 -6.66
CA GLU A 325 8.13 13.30 -7.45
C GLU A 325 6.99 12.49 -6.81
N SER A 326 7.32 11.34 -6.18
CA SER A 326 6.37 10.52 -5.42
C SER A 326 5.78 11.28 -4.23
N TYR A 327 6.62 11.90 -3.41
CA TYR A 327 6.20 12.67 -2.25
C TYR A 327 5.46 13.94 -2.66
N ALA A 328 5.95 14.66 -3.67
CA ALA A 328 5.26 15.82 -4.21
C ALA A 328 3.84 15.47 -4.66
N THR A 329 3.68 14.38 -5.41
CA THR A 329 2.37 13.89 -5.84
C THR A 329 1.49 13.53 -4.65
N PHE A 330 2.03 12.83 -3.65
CA PHE A 330 1.28 12.38 -2.48
C PHE A 330 0.78 13.56 -1.64
N TYR A 331 1.63 14.56 -1.40
CA TYR A 331 1.24 15.77 -0.68
C TYR A 331 0.21 16.60 -1.44
N LEU A 332 0.36 16.72 -2.76
CA LEU A 332 -0.61 17.42 -3.60
C LEU A 332 -1.99 16.73 -3.56
N TRP A 333 -2.05 15.40 -3.58
CA TRP A 333 -3.35 14.71 -3.45
C TRP A 333 -4.10 15.13 -2.19
N ARG A 334 -3.42 15.38 -1.06
CA ARG A 334 -4.05 15.78 0.20
C ARG A 334 -4.72 17.15 0.17
N VAL A 335 -4.42 17.97 -0.82
CA VAL A 335 -5.03 19.32 -0.93
C VAL A 335 -6.52 19.24 -1.27
N LEU A 336 -6.95 18.22 -2.01
CA LEU A 336 -8.35 18.05 -2.43
C LEU A 336 -9.02 16.77 -1.91
N TYR A 337 -8.25 15.80 -1.41
CA TYR A 337 -8.77 14.48 -1.05
C TYR A 337 -8.44 14.03 0.37
#